data_d56b6e0d69ab433569641ada4bf8c3ea
#
_entry.id   d56b6e0d69ab433569641ada4bf8c3ea
#
_cell.length_a   1.000
_cell.length_b   1.000
_cell.length_c   1.000
_cell.angle_alpha   90.00
_cell.angle_beta   90.00
_cell.angle_gamma   90.00
#
_symmetry.space_group_name_H-M   'P 1'
#
loop_
_entity.id
_entity.type
_entity.pdbx_description
1 polymer ?
#
loop_
_entity_poly.entity_id
_entity_poly.type
_entity_poly.pdbx_seq_one_letter_code
_entity_poly.pdbx_strand_id
1 'polypeptide(L)'
;VRGEDYYKGLRMKSDIDSNSKNQGKESKSSLNKTMAEHYSDSHLSGGHLSYLDKLYDTFLSNPDVISKDWKDLFVSLSETDDFKDDIIYSEVVDSFKNKVRKHQNNRKEYKKVSNGYFQKTLPLTIHGKVNYYIDAYRSFGHTAANLDPLQLAQKDIHIDLIYAEKLLEGVSPEERVGNDYPKGSKNKIFLKELKESIRKKYSGNLGLEFSHISDERERNWIIDRFENDDYKEINSDEKIFILKRLISARGLAKYLSAKYPGMKRFGIDGCESLIPLIDTLIEQTSKNNAEQICFGMAHRGRLNLLINVLGKKPKDLFAEFEENYDLKGSNTGDVKYHLGFSSNIHTSNGDVHVSLMNNPSHLEIVDPVVIGSVRARQDRLNDKERNKVVPILIHGDASFSGQGVVMETLQMSQTRGYGVGGTIHVIINNQIGFTTHNPKDSRSTRYSTDIAKFIEAPIFHVNADDPEAVIYISKLASDYREEFRKDVVIDLIGYRRSGHNEADDPSSTQPVMYKKIKQHPSVLKSYKDKLIQNNDVTLEEFDEFKKSYRSSIEKDKSVAHNLSKIKNDDLWFEWNQYIDAEWDKKTDTTVKQDQLIDDAR
;
A
#
# COMPACT_ATOMS: atom_id res chain seq x y z
N VAL A 1 -25.17 -36.16 -8.75
CA VAL A 1 -25.03 -37.05 -9.89
C VAL A 1 -23.55 -37.16 -10.21
N ARG A 2 -23.09 -38.38 -10.25
CA ARG A 2 -21.74 -38.94 -10.23
C ARG A 2 -20.84 -38.43 -11.34
N GLY A 3 -19.60 -38.14 -10.99
CA GLY A 3 -18.47 -38.02 -11.92
C GLY A 3 -17.94 -39.37 -12.33
N GLU A 4 -17.99 -39.67 -13.61
CA GLU A 4 -17.39 -40.87 -14.24
C GLU A 4 -17.23 -40.71 -15.76
N ASP A 5 -16.96 -39.51 -16.32
CA ASP A 5 -16.78 -39.33 -17.77
C ASP A 5 -15.66 -38.36 -18.15
N TYR A 6 -14.51 -38.38 -17.46
CA TYR A 6 -13.38 -37.50 -17.84
C TYR A 6 -12.08 -38.27 -18.22
N TYR A 7 -12.13 -39.61 -18.39
CA TYR A 7 -10.95 -40.38 -18.81
C TYR A 7 -11.24 -41.31 -19.99
N LYS A 8 -11.69 -40.77 -21.13
CA LYS A 8 -11.64 -41.50 -22.43
C LYS A 8 -11.35 -40.52 -23.57
N GLY A 9 -10.09 -40.37 -23.89
CA GLY A 9 -9.73 -39.63 -25.09
C GLY A 9 -8.28 -39.21 -25.15
N LEU A 10 -7.35 -40.14 -25.19
CA LEU A 10 -6.00 -39.93 -25.77
C LEU A 10 -5.27 -41.27 -25.91
N ARG A 11 -5.77 -42.09 -26.84
CA ARG A 11 -4.90 -43.07 -27.55
C ARG A 11 -4.77 -42.54 -28.95
N MET A 12 -3.60 -42.02 -29.30
CA MET A 12 -3.14 -41.92 -30.69
C MET A 12 -1.86 -42.73 -30.86
N LYS A 13 -1.94 -43.50 -31.92
CA LYS A 13 -1.00 -44.53 -32.37
C LYS A 13 0.39 -43.99 -32.64
N SER A 14 1.36 -44.76 -32.22
CA SER A 14 2.71 -44.82 -32.78
C SER A 14 2.66 -45.44 -34.19
N ASP A 15 3.15 -44.75 -35.18
CA ASP A 15 3.75 -45.28 -36.38
C ASP A 15 4.36 -44.12 -37.17
N ILE A 16 5.69 -44.00 -37.16
CA ILE A 16 6.47 -43.46 -38.28
C ILE A 16 7.89 -44.04 -38.20
N ASP A 17 8.27 -44.59 -39.33
CA ASP A 17 9.43 -45.35 -39.68
C ASP A 17 10.78 -44.63 -39.55
N SER A 18 11.78 -45.50 -39.35
CA SER A 18 13.20 -45.32 -39.53
C SER A 18 13.58 -44.89 -40.95
N ASN A 19 14.40 -43.87 -41.11
CA ASN A 19 15.63 -43.86 -41.90
C ASN A 19 16.24 -42.46 -42.09
N SER A 20 17.44 -42.22 -41.64
CA SER A 20 18.61 -41.88 -42.47
C SER A 20 19.80 -41.47 -41.63
N LYS A 21 20.90 -42.16 -41.91
CA LYS A 21 22.26 -41.84 -41.46
C LYS A 21 22.78 -40.61 -42.19
N ASN A 22 23.49 -39.68 -41.56
CA ASN A 22 24.92 -39.48 -41.68
C ASN A 22 25.39 -38.11 -41.17
N GLN A 23 26.45 -38.21 -40.38
CA GLN A 23 27.68 -37.40 -40.31
C GLN A 23 27.61 -35.87 -40.11
N GLY A 24 28.29 -35.43 -39.03
CA GLY A 24 28.87 -34.11 -38.86
C GLY A 24 29.27 -33.85 -37.42
N LYS A 25 30.54 -34.05 -37.09
CA LYS A 25 31.17 -33.61 -35.83
C LYS A 25 31.16 -32.08 -35.74
N GLU A 26 30.80 -31.47 -34.61
CA GLU A 26 31.71 -30.68 -33.77
C GLU A 26 30.97 -29.78 -32.76
N SER A 27 31.67 -29.64 -31.64
CA SER A 27 31.58 -28.65 -30.57
C SER A 27 30.34 -28.68 -29.64
N LYS A 28 30.63 -29.14 -28.44
CA LYS A 28 29.82 -29.04 -27.24
C LYS A 28 29.64 -27.56 -26.82
N SER A 29 28.43 -27.09 -26.75
CA SER A 29 28.02 -26.10 -25.78
C SER A 29 26.76 -26.60 -25.07
N SER A 30 26.84 -26.65 -23.75
CA SER A 30 25.82 -27.07 -22.84
C SER A 30 24.61 -26.15 -22.93
N LEU A 31 23.51 -26.63 -23.48
CA LEU A 31 22.12 -26.14 -23.24
C LEU A 31 21.25 -26.62 -24.41
N ASN A 32 20.82 -27.89 -24.35
CA ASN A 32 19.58 -28.34 -25.00
C ASN A 32 19.43 -29.84 -24.67
N LYS A 33 18.95 -30.14 -23.47
CA LYS A 33 18.40 -31.48 -23.20
C LYS A 33 17.15 -31.62 -24.07
N THR A 34 17.06 -32.71 -24.80
CA THR A 34 15.89 -33.02 -25.61
C THR A 34 14.68 -33.33 -24.73
N MET A 35 13.46 -33.18 -25.25
CA MET A 35 12.23 -33.55 -24.53
C MET A 35 12.27 -34.99 -24.00
N ALA A 36 12.96 -35.89 -24.65
CA ALA A 36 13.17 -37.29 -24.21
C ALA A 36 14.05 -37.36 -22.95
N GLU A 37 15.06 -36.52 -22.81
CA GLU A 37 15.92 -36.45 -21.61
C GLU A 37 15.16 -35.79 -20.44
N HIS A 38 14.27 -34.84 -20.68
CA HIS A 38 13.33 -34.32 -19.65
C HIS A 38 12.29 -35.34 -19.22
N TYR A 39 11.86 -36.24 -20.11
CA TYR A 39 10.93 -37.32 -19.76
C TYR A 39 11.60 -38.45 -18.97
N SER A 40 12.90 -38.70 -19.17
CA SER A 40 13.66 -39.71 -18.41
C SER A 40 13.82 -39.32 -16.93
N ASP A 41 13.86 -38.05 -16.63
CA ASP A 41 14.00 -37.52 -15.25
C ASP A 41 12.63 -37.34 -14.53
N SER A 42 11.51 -37.43 -15.27
CA SER A 42 10.19 -37.12 -14.72
C SER A 42 9.63 -38.18 -13.74
N HIS A 43 10.13 -39.42 -13.79
CA HIS A 43 9.74 -40.47 -12.84
C HIS A 43 10.47 -40.35 -11.49
N LEU A 44 11.49 -39.48 -11.39
CA LEU A 44 12.14 -39.12 -10.13
C LEU A 44 11.44 -37.96 -9.40
N SER A 45 10.52 -37.24 -10.05
CA SER A 45 9.85 -36.06 -9.55
C SER A 45 8.38 -36.28 -9.16
N GLY A 46 8.00 -37.42 -8.64
CA GLY A 46 6.62 -37.72 -8.23
C GLY A 46 6.48 -38.07 -6.75
N GLY A 47 5.24 -38.26 -6.26
CA GLY A 47 4.86 -38.46 -4.85
C GLY A 47 5.51 -39.61 -4.06
N HIS A 48 6.66 -40.13 -4.49
CA HIS A 48 7.42 -41.21 -3.84
C HIS A 48 8.85 -40.83 -3.45
N LEU A 49 9.16 -39.54 -3.30
CA LEU A 49 10.50 -39.06 -2.92
C LEU A 49 11.04 -39.79 -1.68
N SER A 50 10.22 -40.00 -0.66
CA SER A 50 10.64 -40.71 0.56
C SER A 50 10.97 -42.22 0.35
N TYR A 51 10.49 -42.79 -0.73
CA TYR A 51 10.85 -44.18 -1.13
C TYR A 51 12.16 -44.20 -1.89
N LEU A 52 12.37 -43.22 -2.75
CA LEU A 52 13.62 -43.05 -3.49
C LEU A 52 14.79 -42.71 -2.58
N ASP A 53 14.58 -41.83 -1.59
CA ASP A 53 15.56 -41.51 -0.55
C ASP A 53 16.02 -42.78 0.20
N LYS A 54 15.05 -43.65 0.59
CA LYS A 54 15.37 -44.90 1.27
C LYS A 54 16.13 -45.90 0.39
N LEU A 55 15.77 -45.98 -0.89
CA LEU A 55 16.47 -46.81 -1.86
C LEU A 55 17.91 -46.32 -2.08
N TYR A 56 18.10 -45.02 -2.16
CA TYR A 56 19.41 -44.41 -2.31
C TYR A 56 20.26 -44.57 -1.05
N ASP A 57 19.71 -44.38 0.15
CA ASP A 57 20.39 -44.68 1.40
C ASP A 57 20.79 -46.17 1.52
N THR A 58 19.95 -47.07 1.01
CA THR A 58 20.26 -48.50 0.96
C THR A 58 21.37 -48.78 -0.02
N PHE A 59 21.42 -48.08 -1.17
CA PHE A 59 22.50 -48.14 -2.13
C PHE A 59 23.85 -47.70 -1.53
N LEU A 60 23.86 -46.57 -0.82
CA LEU A 60 25.06 -46.04 -0.17
C LEU A 60 25.58 -46.96 0.94
N SER A 61 24.67 -47.64 1.70
CA SER A 61 25.03 -48.52 2.82
C SER A 61 25.31 -49.97 2.40
N ASN A 62 24.54 -50.51 1.44
CA ASN A 62 24.68 -51.90 0.93
C ASN A 62 24.13 -52.03 -0.49
N PRO A 63 24.94 -51.77 -1.51
CA PRO A 63 24.53 -51.78 -2.93
C PRO A 63 23.99 -53.13 -3.45
N ASP A 64 24.27 -54.23 -2.77
CA ASP A 64 23.90 -55.58 -3.24
C ASP A 64 22.47 -55.96 -2.87
N VAL A 65 21.76 -55.18 -2.06
CA VAL A 65 20.38 -55.45 -1.62
C VAL A 65 19.33 -54.87 -2.54
N ILE A 66 19.72 -53.95 -3.43
CA ILE A 66 18.80 -53.29 -4.38
C ILE A 66 18.77 -54.01 -5.72
N SER A 67 17.68 -53.82 -6.48
CA SER A 67 17.58 -54.38 -7.82
C SER A 67 18.63 -53.80 -8.77
N LYS A 68 19.04 -54.60 -9.77
CA LYS A 68 20.09 -54.25 -10.72
C LYS A 68 19.76 -52.91 -11.42
N ASP A 69 18.53 -52.69 -11.81
CA ASP A 69 18.10 -51.48 -12.52
C ASP A 69 18.30 -50.22 -11.69
N TRP A 70 18.00 -50.28 -10.41
CA TRP A 70 18.22 -49.16 -9.46
C TRP A 70 19.70 -48.97 -9.15
N LYS A 71 20.48 -50.06 -9.07
CA LYS A 71 21.92 -50.01 -8.85
C LYS A 71 22.63 -49.34 -10.03
N ASP A 72 22.29 -49.71 -11.27
CA ASP A 72 22.86 -49.12 -12.47
C ASP A 72 22.52 -47.62 -12.59
N LEU A 73 21.31 -47.23 -12.21
CA LEU A 73 20.89 -45.81 -12.16
C LEU A 73 21.69 -45.00 -11.12
N PHE A 74 21.81 -45.52 -9.90
CA PHE A 74 22.52 -44.80 -8.83
C PHE A 74 24.02 -44.74 -9.06
N VAL A 75 24.61 -45.75 -9.67
CA VAL A 75 26.02 -45.73 -10.12
C VAL A 75 26.23 -44.63 -11.17
N SER A 76 25.33 -44.51 -12.15
CA SER A 76 25.41 -43.44 -13.16
C SER A 76 25.28 -42.05 -12.59
N LEU A 77 24.49 -41.86 -11.51
CA LEU A 77 24.36 -40.61 -10.80
C LEU A 77 25.61 -40.29 -9.96
N SER A 78 26.20 -41.29 -9.30
CA SER A 78 27.41 -41.12 -8.47
C SER A 78 28.68 -40.77 -9.26
N GLU A 79 28.69 -40.95 -10.57
CA GLU A 79 29.78 -40.54 -11.47
C GLU A 79 29.76 -39.05 -11.82
N THR A 80 28.68 -38.32 -11.44
CA THR A 80 28.58 -36.87 -11.62
C THR A 80 29.25 -36.12 -10.45
N ASP A 81 29.90 -34.99 -10.73
CA ASP A 81 30.65 -34.24 -9.70
C ASP A 81 29.74 -33.74 -8.54
N ASP A 82 28.43 -33.68 -8.73
CA ASP A 82 27.45 -33.22 -7.74
C ASP A 82 27.16 -34.25 -6.63
N PHE A 83 27.54 -35.53 -6.79
CA PHE A 83 27.23 -36.63 -5.88
C PHE A 83 28.45 -37.34 -5.26
N LYS A 84 29.66 -36.80 -5.48
CA LYS A 84 30.93 -37.46 -5.04
C LYS A 84 31.11 -37.58 -3.52
N ASP A 85 30.46 -36.71 -2.74
CA ASP A 85 30.59 -36.62 -1.27
C ASP A 85 29.22 -36.77 -0.57
N ASP A 86 28.31 -37.57 -1.11
CA ASP A 86 26.95 -37.69 -0.60
C ASP A 86 26.90 -38.45 0.71
N ILE A 87 26.11 -37.95 1.65
CA ILE A 87 25.97 -38.47 3.02
C ILE A 87 24.64 -39.22 3.12
N ILE A 88 24.61 -40.35 3.83
CA ILE A 88 23.39 -41.13 4.09
C ILE A 88 22.32 -40.20 4.73
N TYR A 89 21.26 -39.93 3.98
CA TYR A 89 20.22 -38.97 4.36
C TYR A 89 19.49 -39.38 5.66
N SER A 90 19.29 -40.68 5.90
CA SER A 90 18.72 -41.19 7.14
C SER A 90 19.56 -40.86 8.37
N GLU A 91 20.92 -40.82 8.27
CA GLU A 91 21.79 -40.42 9.38
C GLU A 91 21.65 -38.93 9.71
N VAL A 92 21.50 -38.08 8.69
CA VAL A 92 21.22 -36.65 8.85
C VAL A 92 19.86 -36.45 9.52
N VAL A 93 18.82 -37.11 9.01
CA VAL A 93 17.46 -37.08 9.59
C VAL A 93 17.44 -37.59 11.04
N ASP A 94 18.15 -38.67 11.36
CA ASP A 94 18.23 -39.22 12.72
C ASP A 94 19.07 -38.34 13.65
N SER A 95 20.09 -37.67 13.15
CA SER A 95 20.79 -36.60 13.89
C SER A 95 19.83 -35.48 14.29
N PHE A 96 18.99 -35.00 13.35
CA PHE A 96 17.96 -34.01 13.65
C PHE A 96 16.89 -34.55 14.59
N LYS A 97 16.38 -35.78 14.39
CA LYS A 97 15.43 -36.42 15.29
C LYS A 97 16.00 -36.59 16.69
N ASN A 98 17.26 -36.94 16.82
CA ASN A 98 17.93 -37.07 18.11
C ASN A 98 18.14 -35.71 18.82
N LYS A 99 18.46 -34.67 18.05
CA LYS A 99 18.45 -33.29 18.56
C LYS A 99 17.05 -32.89 19.03
N VAL A 100 16.01 -33.18 18.25
CA VAL A 100 14.62 -32.92 18.61
C VAL A 100 14.17 -33.76 19.81
N ARG A 101 14.57 -35.06 19.90
CA ARG A 101 14.30 -35.91 21.05
C ARG A 101 15.02 -35.45 22.32
N LYS A 102 16.27 -35.00 22.24
CA LYS A 102 16.94 -34.35 23.37
C LYS A 102 16.20 -33.10 23.83
N HIS A 103 15.72 -32.28 22.88
CA HIS A 103 14.87 -31.15 23.20
C HIS A 103 13.49 -31.56 23.74
N GLN A 104 12.91 -32.70 23.30
CA GLN A 104 11.63 -33.19 23.77
C GLN A 104 11.72 -33.87 25.14
N ASN A 105 12.84 -34.51 25.47
CA ASN A 105 13.05 -35.08 26.81
C ASN A 105 13.27 -33.99 27.86
N ASN A 106 13.92 -32.89 27.50
CA ASN A 106 13.89 -31.65 28.29
C ASN A 106 12.47 -31.06 28.38
N ARG A 107 11.56 -31.34 27.41
CA ARG A 107 10.15 -30.92 27.43
C ARG A 107 9.24 -31.80 28.33
N LYS A 108 9.63 -33.01 28.71
CA LYS A 108 8.81 -33.87 29.63
C LYS A 108 8.76 -33.34 31.05
N GLU A 109 9.72 -32.54 31.49
CA GLU A 109 9.65 -31.75 32.73
C GLU A 109 8.69 -30.55 32.63
N TYR A 110 8.37 -30.08 31.40
CA TYR A 110 7.51 -28.92 31.16
C TYR A 110 6.01 -29.27 30.95
N LYS A 111 5.60 -30.56 30.96
CA LYS A 111 4.21 -30.99 30.73
C LYS A 111 3.27 -30.89 31.93
N LYS A 112 3.57 -30.05 32.91
CA LYS A 112 2.68 -29.77 34.04
C LYS A 112 2.20 -28.33 34.13
N VAL A 113 2.11 -27.62 32.99
CA VAL A 113 1.41 -26.35 32.95
C VAL A 113 0.40 -26.40 31.79
N SER A 114 -0.84 -26.64 32.22
CA SER A 114 -2.04 -26.54 31.39
C SER A 114 -2.15 -25.17 30.72
N ASN A 115 -2.61 -25.13 29.45
CA ASN A 115 -3.15 -23.99 28.75
C ASN A 115 -2.28 -22.72 28.79
N GLY A 116 -1.20 -22.68 28.03
CA GLY A 116 -0.42 -21.47 27.93
C GLY A 116 0.49 -21.50 26.72
N TYR A 117 0.28 -20.57 25.87
CA TYR A 117 1.19 -20.14 24.83
C TYR A 117 2.63 -20.09 25.32
N PHE A 118 3.58 -20.42 24.49
CA PHE A 118 5.02 -20.51 24.71
C PHE A 118 5.55 -19.58 25.81
N GLN A 119 5.79 -20.09 27.00
CA GLN A 119 6.71 -19.45 27.95
C GLN A 119 8.14 -19.79 27.52
N LYS A 120 8.75 -18.95 26.72
CA LYS A 120 10.22 -18.83 26.68
C LYS A 120 10.65 -18.20 28.02
N THR A 121 10.80 -19.00 29.05
CA THR A 121 11.46 -18.57 30.28
C THR A 121 12.97 -18.65 30.11
N LEU A 122 13.53 -17.81 29.25
CA LEU A 122 14.91 -17.38 29.44
C LEU A 122 14.87 -16.36 30.58
N PRO A 123 15.74 -16.46 31.60
CA PRO A 123 15.87 -15.40 32.58
C PRO A 123 16.48 -14.19 31.87
N LEU A 124 15.60 -13.39 31.22
CA LEU A 124 16.04 -12.15 30.60
C LEU A 124 16.47 -11.21 31.71
N THR A 125 17.66 -10.62 31.56
CA THR A 125 18.07 -9.46 32.34
C THR A 125 17.03 -8.34 32.17
N ILE A 126 16.98 -7.39 33.10
CA ILE A 126 16.10 -6.20 32.95
C ILE A 126 16.32 -5.56 31.58
N HIS A 127 17.56 -5.42 31.13
CA HIS A 127 17.88 -4.90 29.79
C HIS A 127 17.28 -5.74 28.66
N GLY A 128 17.37 -7.06 28.73
CA GLY A 128 16.76 -7.94 27.74
C GLY A 128 15.22 -7.84 27.70
N LYS A 129 14.57 -7.66 28.86
CA LYS A 129 13.12 -7.43 28.94
C LYS A 129 12.73 -6.09 28.32
N VAL A 130 13.53 -5.05 28.57
CA VAL A 130 13.31 -3.70 28.02
C VAL A 130 13.45 -3.71 26.49
N ASN A 131 14.52 -4.34 25.96
CA ASN A 131 14.69 -4.45 24.51
C ASN A 131 13.53 -5.23 23.85
N TYR A 132 13.10 -6.35 24.45
CA TYR A 132 11.93 -7.07 23.97
C TYR A 132 10.68 -6.20 23.96
N TYR A 133 10.50 -5.36 24.98
CA TYR A 133 9.38 -4.42 25.06
C TYR A 133 9.41 -3.40 23.93
N ILE A 134 10.57 -2.81 23.66
CA ILE A 134 10.76 -1.85 22.57
C ILE A 134 10.45 -2.51 21.22
N ASP A 135 11.04 -3.68 20.96
CA ASP A 135 10.88 -4.40 19.69
C ASP A 135 9.44 -4.89 19.47
N ALA A 136 8.74 -5.29 20.54
CA ALA A 136 7.33 -5.65 20.45
C ALA A 136 6.46 -4.46 20.03
N TYR A 137 6.73 -3.25 20.55
CA TYR A 137 6.01 -2.06 20.14
C TYR A 137 6.37 -1.57 18.73
N ARG A 138 7.65 -1.69 18.33
CA ARG A 138 8.09 -1.43 16.95
C ARG A 138 7.36 -2.33 15.95
N SER A 139 7.16 -3.61 16.30
CA SER A 139 6.56 -4.61 15.41
C SER A 139 5.03 -4.63 15.44
N PHE A 140 4.43 -4.44 16.61
CA PHE A 140 3.01 -4.69 16.82
C PHE A 140 2.26 -3.54 17.50
N GLY A 141 2.92 -2.41 17.76
CA GLY A 141 2.32 -1.24 18.39
C GLY A 141 1.05 -0.75 17.70
N HIS A 142 0.99 -0.87 16.36
CA HIS A 142 -0.19 -0.53 15.55
C HIS A 142 -1.46 -1.28 15.99
N THR A 143 -1.34 -2.48 16.57
CA THR A 143 -2.51 -3.26 17.02
C THR A 143 -3.16 -2.71 18.29
N ALA A 144 -2.42 -1.91 19.07
CA ALA A 144 -2.91 -1.21 20.25
C ALA A 144 -3.24 0.26 19.97
N ALA A 145 -2.89 0.77 18.78
CA ALA A 145 -3.07 2.17 18.42
C ALA A 145 -4.55 2.59 18.34
N ASN A 146 -4.80 3.89 18.52
CA ASN A 146 -6.14 4.47 18.46
C ASN A 146 -6.47 4.93 17.03
N LEU A 147 -6.62 3.97 16.13
CA LEU A 147 -6.78 4.22 14.70
C LEU A 147 -8.24 4.48 14.28
N ASP A 148 -9.21 3.84 14.95
CA ASP A 148 -10.64 3.99 14.64
C ASP A 148 -11.25 5.18 15.38
N PRO A 149 -11.63 6.28 14.68
CA PRO A 149 -12.27 7.44 15.31
C PRO A 149 -13.61 7.11 15.96
N LEU A 150 -14.31 6.09 15.47
CA LEU A 150 -15.61 5.68 16.01
C LEU A 150 -15.52 4.67 17.14
N GLN A 151 -14.38 4.04 17.33
CA GLN A 151 -14.17 2.96 18.32
C GLN A 151 -15.27 1.89 18.23
N LEU A 152 -15.54 1.41 17.00
CA LEU A 152 -16.60 0.43 16.75
C LEU A 152 -16.23 -0.97 17.19
N ALA A 153 -14.98 -1.36 16.98
CA ALA A 153 -14.47 -2.69 17.31
C ALA A 153 -13.60 -2.67 18.57
N GLN A 154 -13.60 -3.79 19.31
CA GLN A 154 -12.57 -4.01 20.31
C GLN A 154 -11.20 -4.13 19.62
N LYS A 155 -10.18 -3.54 20.26
CA LYS A 155 -8.81 -3.70 19.81
C LYS A 155 -8.37 -5.15 19.98
N ASP A 156 -7.93 -5.75 18.91
CA ASP A 156 -7.31 -7.08 18.92
C ASP A 156 -5.79 -6.91 19.08
N ILE A 157 -5.37 -6.71 20.33
CA ILE A 157 -3.97 -6.46 20.70
C ILE A 157 -3.13 -7.71 20.47
N HIS A 158 -2.01 -7.58 19.78
CA HIS A 158 -1.12 -8.70 19.50
C HIS A 158 -0.58 -9.33 20.79
N ILE A 159 -0.45 -10.65 20.79
CA ILE A 159 -0.05 -11.41 21.98
C ILE A 159 1.35 -11.00 22.50
N ASP A 160 2.27 -10.62 21.61
CA ASP A 160 3.61 -10.18 21.99
C ASP A 160 3.60 -8.85 22.74
N LEU A 161 2.65 -7.94 22.47
CA LEU A 161 2.49 -6.74 23.29
C LEU A 161 2.01 -7.07 24.70
N ILE A 162 1.04 -7.99 24.81
CA ILE A 162 0.53 -8.46 26.11
C ILE A 162 1.65 -9.12 26.88
N TYR A 163 2.47 -9.94 26.21
CA TYR A 163 3.61 -10.61 26.82
C TYR A 163 4.71 -9.62 27.24
N ALA A 164 5.03 -8.62 26.40
CA ALA A 164 5.99 -7.58 26.69
C ALA A 164 5.63 -6.78 27.96
N GLU A 165 4.35 -6.44 28.11
CA GLU A 165 3.84 -5.79 29.33
C GLU A 165 4.03 -6.68 30.57
N LYS A 166 3.70 -7.97 30.47
CA LYS A 166 3.87 -8.93 31.56
C LYS A 166 5.33 -9.16 31.95
N LEU A 167 6.27 -9.12 31.00
CA LEU A 167 7.69 -9.29 31.28
C LEU A 167 8.25 -8.19 32.20
N LEU A 168 7.65 -7.02 32.15
CA LEU A 168 8.04 -5.86 32.97
C LEU A 168 7.18 -5.71 34.23
N GLU A 169 6.19 -6.58 34.46
CA GLU A 169 5.48 -6.66 35.74
C GLU A 169 6.46 -7.02 36.85
N GLY A 170 6.41 -6.29 37.96
CA GLY A 170 7.33 -6.46 39.10
C GLY A 170 8.68 -5.74 38.98
N VAL A 171 9.01 -5.12 37.84
CA VAL A 171 10.14 -4.17 37.77
C VAL A 171 9.64 -2.80 38.23
N SER A 172 10.42 -2.15 39.15
CA SER A 172 10.05 -0.84 39.67
C SER A 172 9.86 0.19 38.53
N PRO A 173 8.79 0.98 38.51
CA PRO A 173 8.62 2.09 37.56
C PRO A 173 9.74 3.13 37.61
N GLU A 174 10.37 3.28 38.78
CA GLU A 174 11.50 4.20 39.07
C GLU A 174 12.87 3.54 38.79
N GLU A 175 12.90 2.30 38.26
CA GLU A 175 14.14 1.66 37.84
C GLU A 175 14.73 2.41 36.64
N ARG A 176 16.01 2.74 36.70
CA ARG A 176 16.73 3.35 35.58
C ARG A 176 17.24 2.28 34.64
N VAL A 177 16.63 2.20 33.49
CA VAL A 177 16.93 1.19 32.48
C VAL A 177 17.76 1.76 31.34
N GLY A 178 18.77 1.01 30.91
CA GLY A 178 19.44 1.25 29.63
C GLY A 178 18.53 0.75 28.50
N ASN A 179 18.47 1.50 27.41
CA ASN A 179 17.53 1.23 26.32
C ASN A 179 18.09 1.70 24.98
N ASP A 180 17.49 1.23 23.89
CA ASP A 180 17.74 1.68 22.52
C ASP A 180 16.54 2.48 21.98
N TYR A 181 15.97 3.37 22.80
CA TYR A 181 14.84 4.21 22.43
C TYR A 181 15.03 5.66 22.92
N PRO A 182 14.93 6.67 22.05
CA PRO A 182 14.91 6.54 20.58
C PRO A 182 16.13 5.76 20.08
N LYS A 183 16.04 5.16 18.90
CA LYS A 183 17.08 4.31 18.34
C LYS A 183 18.46 4.98 18.42
N GLY A 184 19.46 4.22 18.87
CA GLY A 184 20.82 4.71 19.08
C GLY A 184 21.02 5.42 20.42
N SER A 185 19.99 5.59 21.26
CA SER A 185 20.12 6.18 22.60
C SER A 185 20.98 5.30 23.51
N LYS A 186 21.91 5.93 24.23
CA LYS A 186 22.72 5.29 25.28
C LYS A 186 22.34 5.75 26.69
N ASN A 187 21.30 6.58 26.78
CA ASN A 187 20.90 7.17 28.05
C ASN A 187 20.11 6.17 28.91
N LYS A 188 20.22 6.30 30.21
CA LYS A 188 19.36 5.59 31.16
C LYS A 188 18.19 6.51 31.54
N ILE A 189 16.98 6.04 31.33
CA ILE A 189 15.75 6.74 31.71
C ILE A 189 14.92 5.89 32.66
N PHE A 190 13.96 6.48 33.37
CA PHE A 190 13.05 5.72 34.22
C PHE A 190 12.14 4.81 33.36
N LEU A 191 11.92 3.59 33.83
CA LEU A 191 11.09 2.61 33.11
C LEU A 191 9.69 3.18 32.79
N LYS A 192 9.12 3.94 33.73
CA LYS A 192 7.82 4.62 33.51
C LYS A 192 7.86 5.57 32.31
N GLU A 193 8.87 6.43 32.25
CA GLU A 193 9.04 7.40 31.15
C GLU A 193 9.22 6.69 29.80
N LEU A 194 10.02 5.63 29.78
CA LEU A 194 10.22 4.81 28.59
C LEU A 194 8.90 4.22 28.10
N LYS A 195 8.14 3.58 28.99
CA LYS A 195 6.84 2.97 28.64
C LYS A 195 5.84 4.00 28.12
N GLU A 196 5.76 5.16 28.76
CA GLU A 196 4.88 6.25 28.33
C GLU A 196 5.27 6.78 26.95
N SER A 197 6.57 7.01 26.72
CA SER A 197 7.08 7.51 25.44
C SER A 197 6.82 6.53 24.31
N ILE A 198 7.14 5.24 24.49
CA ILE A 198 6.91 4.20 23.48
C ILE A 198 5.42 4.05 23.15
N ARG A 199 4.56 3.95 24.17
CA ARG A 199 3.11 3.85 23.96
C ARG A 199 2.55 5.06 23.23
N LYS A 200 2.98 6.26 23.60
CA LYS A 200 2.57 7.50 22.95
C LYS A 200 2.97 7.50 21.48
N LYS A 201 4.16 7.01 21.15
CA LYS A 201 4.69 7.00 19.77
C LYS A 201 4.06 5.88 18.94
N TYR A 202 4.08 4.64 19.41
CA TYR A 202 3.69 3.45 18.63
C TYR A 202 2.22 3.01 18.79
N SER A 203 1.51 3.53 19.80
CA SER A 203 0.09 3.19 20.06
C SER A 203 -0.80 4.41 20.25
N GLY A 204 -0.37 5.59 19.77
CA GLY A 204 -1.17 6.81 19.70
C GLY A 204 -2.20 6.75 18.57
N ASN A 205 -2.34 7.85 17.83
CA ASN A 205 -3.23 7.94 16.66
C ASN A 205 -2.53 7.52 15.35
N LEU A 206 -1.32 6.95 15.46
CA LEU A 206 -0.52 6.39 14.38
C LEU A 206 -0.23 4.92 14.66
N GLY A 207 -0.13 4.13 13.59
CA GLY A 207 0.32 2.76 13.64
C GLY A 207 1.19 2.46 12.42
N LEU A 208 2.39 1.95 12.64
CA LEU A 208 3.33 1.65 11.57
C LEU A 208 3.51 0.15 11.42
N GLU A 209 3.48 -0.32 10.18
CA GLU A 209 3.83 -1.70 9.82
C GLU A 209 5.03 -1.67 8.86
N PHE A 210 6.16 -2.14 9.33
CA PHE A 210 7.42 -2.22 8.56
C PHE A 210 8.25 -3.45 8.90
N SER A 211 7.85 -4.23 9.90
CA SER A 211 8.60 -5.41 10.36
C SER A 211 8.64 -6.55 9.32
N HIS A 212 7.76 -6.51 8.32
CA HIS A 212 7.71 -7.44 7.20
C HIS A 212 8.72 -7.11 6.09
N ILE A 213 9.35 -5.94 6.14
CA ILE A 213 10.38 -5.53 5.19
C ILE A 213 11.65 -6.32 5.49
N SER A 214 12.24 -7.01 4.51
CA SER A 214 13.43 -7.83 4.69
C SER A 214 14.71 -6.98 4.78
N ASP A 215 14.77 -5.84 4.08
CA ASP A 215 15.91 -4.93 4.11
C ASP A 215 16.01 -4.22 5.47
N GLU A 216 17.11 -4.49 6.19
CA GLU A 216 17.39 -3.87 7.48
C GLU A 216 17.64 -2.36 7.39
N ARG A 217 18.20 -1.88 6.29
CA ARG A 217 18.44 -0.44 6.05
C ARG A 217 17.12 0.32 6.02
N GLU A 218 16.12 -0.22 5.32
CA GLU A 218 14.79 0.40 5.22
C GLU A 218 14.10 0.42 6.59
N ARG A 219 14.08 -0.72 7.30
CA ARG A 219 13.51 -0.78 8.65
C ARG A 219 14.16 0.21 9.61
N ASN A 220 15.48 0.27 9.57
CA ASN A 220 16.26 1.16 10.44
C ASN A 220 16.01 2.63 10.14
N TRP A 221 15.87 2.98 8.85
CA TRP A 221 15.53 4.34 8.42
C TRP A 221 14.16 4.77 8.95
N ILE A 222 13.15 3.88 8.83
CA ILE A 222 11.79 4.15 9.33
C ILE A 222 11.82 4.36 10.85
N ILE A 223 12.50 3.47 11.58
CA ILE A 223 12.61 3.56 13.04
C ILE A 223 13.28 4.88 13.43
N ASP A 224 14.41 5.19 12.81
CA ASP A 224 15.19 6.39 13.13
C ASP A 224 14.39 7.67 12.89
N ARG A 225 13.78 7.80 11.71
CA ARG A 225 12.92 8.94 11.39
C ARG A 225 11.71 9.03 12.31
N PHE A 226 11.04 7.91 12.57
CA PHE A 226 9.84 7.91 13.40
C PHE A 226 10.14 8.19 14.87
N GLU A 227 11.21 7.65 15.44
CA GLU A 227 11.53 7.81 16.87
C GLU A 227 12.17 9.17 17.19
N ASN A 228 12.98 9.72 16.28
CA ASN A 228 13.72 10.96 16.52
C ASN A 228 12.99 12.22 16.06
N ASP A 229 12.02 12.11 15.13
CA ASP A 229 11.20 13.25 14.71
C ASP A 229 10.00 13.43 15.67
N ASP A 230 9.81 14.61 16.21
CA ASP A 230 8.60 14.96 16.97
C ASP A 230 7.57 15.63 16.05
N TYR A 231 6.62 14.83 15.53
CA TYR A 231 5.54 15.32 14.66
C TYR A 231 4.57 16.29 15.34
N LYS A 232 4.68 16.46 16.65
CA LYS A 232 3.81 17.40 17.40
C LYS A 232 4.32 18.83 17.38
N GLU A 233 5.53 19.05 16.91
CA GLU A 233 6.08 20.39 16.71
C GLU A 233 5.61 21.02 15.40
N ILE A 234 4.29 21.00 15.19
CA ILE A 234 3.66 21.74 14.09
C ILE A 234 3.53 23.20 14.54
N ASN A 235 4.11 24.11 13.74
CA ASN A 235 4.05 25.52 14.04
C ASN A 235 2.65 26.12 13.82
N SER A 236 2.43 27.36 14.30
CA SER A 236 1.11 28.02 14.22
C SER A 236 0.63 28.21 12.78
N ASP A 237 1.52 28.47 11.82
CA ASP A 237 1.16 28.65 10.41
C ASP A 237 0.66 27.32 9.80
N GLU A 238 1.31 26.21 10.10
CA GLU A 238 0.87 24.87 9.67
C GLU A 238 -0.48 24.50 10.31
N LYS A 239 -0.72 24.84 11.57
CA LYS A 239 -2.01 24.62 12.23
C LYS A 239 -3.13 25.41 11.55
N ILE A 240 -2.88 26.69 11.25
CA ILE A 240 -3.83 27.55 10.53
C ILE A 240 -4.06 27.03 9.10
N PHE A 241 -3.02 26.57 8.44
CA PHE A 241 -3.12 25.92 7.12
C PHE A 241 -4.05 24.70 7.19
N ILE A 242 -3.81 23.77 8.11
CA ILE A 242 -4.67 22.59 8.32
C ILE A 242 -6.12 23.01 8.54
N LEU A 243 -6.37 23.98 9.44
CA LEU A 243 -7.72 24.47 9.73
C LEU A 243 -8.41 25.01 8.46
N LYS A 244 -7.74 25.84 7.69
CA LYS A 244 -8.27 26.37 6.41
C LYS A 244 -8.60 25.27 5.42
N ARG A 245 -7.75 24.24 5.32
CA ARG A 245 -7.98 23.10 4.42
C ARG A 245 -9.16 22.23 4.86
N LEU A 246 -9.34 22.02 6.17
CA LEU A 246 -10.52 21.34 6.72
C LEU A 246 -11.81 22.17 6.49
N ILE A 247 -11.73 23.50 6.61
CA ILE A 247 -12.83 24.42 6.26
C ILE A 247 -13.20 24.26 4.78
N SER A 248 -12.19 24.17 3.89
CA SER A 248 -12.42 24.01 2.45
C SER A 248 -13.10 22.68 2.14
N ALA A 249 -12.59 21.57 2.68
CA ALA A 249 -13.14 20.23 2.49
C ALA A 249 -14.61 20.15 2.91
N ARG A 250 -14.89 20.59 4.13
CA ARG A 250 -16.25 20.58 4.69
C ARG A 250 -17.17 21.63 4.08
N GLY A 251 -16.60 22.79 3.71
CA GLY A 251 -17.31 23.91 3.10
C GLY A 251 -17.93 23.55 1.76
N LEU A 252 -17.15 22.89 0.88
CA LEU A 252 -17.62 22.41 -0.41
C LEU A 252 -18.76 21.40 -0.24
N ALA A 253 -18.59 20.41 0.63
CA ALA A 253 -19.61 19.40 0.89
C ALA A 253 -20.94 20.02 1.34
N LYS A 254 -20.89 21.00 2.26
CA LYS A 254 -22.08 21.73 2.72
C LYS A 254 -22.70 22.59 1.63
N TYR A 255 -21.89 23.27 0.83
CA TYR A 255 -22.37 24.11 -0.27
C TYR A 255 -23.11 23.27 -1.32
N LEU A 256 -22.51 22.17 -1.78
CA LEU A 256 -23.12 21.27 -2.75
C LEU A 256 -24.39 20.59 -2.19
N SER A 257 -24.38 20.23 -0.91
CA SER A 257 -25.56 19.65 -0.26
C SER A 257 -26.75 20.60 -0.22
N ALA A 258 -26.49 21.89 0.00
CA ALA A 258 -27.54 22.92 0.03
C ALA A 258 -28.04 23.29 -1.37
N LYS A 259 -27.11 23.39 -2.35
CA LYS A 259 -27.47 23.79 -3.72
C LYS A 259 -28.07 22.66 -4.54
N TYR A 260 -27.59 21.42 -4.34
CA TYR A 260 -27.97 20.22 -5.09
C TYR A 260 -28.37 19.07 -4.15
N PRO A 261 -29.50 19.19 -3.44
CA PRO A 261 -29.93 18.16 -2.48
C PRO A 261 -30.19 16.82 -3.18
N GLY A 262 -29.70 15.73 -2.56
CA GLY A 262 -29.89 14.37 -3.07
C GLY A 262 -29.04 13.98 -4.30
N MET A 263 -28.33 14.92 -4.94
CA MET A 263 -27.48 14.60 -6.08
C MET A 263 -26.19 13.90 -5.65
N LYS A 264 -25.79 12.87 -6.41
CA LYS A 264 -24.58 12.09 -6.17
C LYS A 264 -23.34 12.98 -6.28
N ARG A 265 -22.46 12.93 -5.28
CA ARG A 265 -21.19 13.65 -5.24
C ARG A 265 -20.04 12.84 -4.61
N PHE A 266 -20.34 11.70 -3.97
CA PHE A 266 -19.37 10.81 -3.33
C PHE A 266 -18.40 11.56 -2.41
N GLY A 267 -18.95 12.24 -1.40
CA GLY A 267 -18.19 13.10 -0.50
C GLY A 267 -17.19 12.34 0.39
N ILE A 268 -16.26 13.11 0.95
CA ILE A 268 -15.22 12.62 1.90
C ILE A 268 -15.58 12.91 3.35
N ASP A 269 -16.83 13.20 3.65
CA ASP A 269 -17.26 13.53 5.01
C ASP A 269 -16.94 12.40 5.99
N GLY A 270 -16.08 12.69 6.97
CA GLY A 270 -15.47 11.73 7.90
C GLY A 270 -14.04 11.34 7.56
N CYS A 271 -13.50 11.82 6.43
CA CYS A 271 -12.11 11.71 6.00
C CYS A 271 -11.62 13.05 5.44
N GLU A 272 -12.10 14.20 5.97
CA GLU A 272 -11.78 15.53 5.46
C GLU A 272 -10.28 15.85 5.51
N SER A 273 -9.53 15.18 6.39
CA SER A 273 -8.07 15.28 6.49
C SER A 273 -7.32 14.82 5.23
N LEU A 274 -8.01 14.17 4.26
CA LEU A 274 -7.47 13.89 2.94
C LEU A 274 -6.98 15.16 2.23
N ILE A 275 -7.68 16.29 2.38
CA ILE A 275 -7.32 17.52 1.64
C ILE A 275 -5.99 18.10 2.13
N PRO A 276 -5.77 18.36 3.43
CA PRO A 276 -4.45 18.77 3.90
C PRO A 276 -3.36 17.70 3.68
N LEU A 277 -3.71 16.40 3.68
CA LEU A 277 -2.79 15.31 3.33
C LEU A 277 -2.23 15.48 1.91
N ILE A 278 -3.12 15.65 0.92
CA ILE A 278 -2.71 15.77 -0.48
C ILE A 278 -1.89 17.05 -0.72
N ASP A 279 -2.30 18.19 -0.15
CA ASP A 279 -1.51 19.41 -0.27
C ASP A 279 -0.10 19.24 0.35
N THR A 280 0.00 18.53 1.47
CA THR A 280 1.29 18.22 2.09
C THR A 280 2.14 17.28 1.23
N LEU A 281 1.52 16.27 0.61
CA LEU A 281 2.23 15.40 -0.33
C LEU A 281 2.78 16.18 -1.53
N ILE A 282 1.98 17.09 -2.11
CA ILE A 282 2.44 17.95 -3.22
C ILE A 282 3.65 18.79 -2.78
N GLU A 283 3.55 19.46 -1.63
CA GLU A 283 4.63 20.29 -1.10
C GLU A 283 5.90 19.47 -0.79
N GLN A 284 5.76 18.33 -0.08
CA GLN A 284 6.91 17.53 0.31
C GLN A 284 7.56 16.82 -0.90
N THR A 285 6.74 16.31 -1.83
CA THR A 285 7.25 15.68 -3.06
C THR A 285 7.99 16.68 -3.93
N SER A 286 7.51 17.93 -3.99
CA SER A 286 8.24 19.01 -4.67
C SER A 286 9.58 19.31 -4.01
N LYS A 287 9.65 19.37 -2.68
CA LYS A 287 10.94 19.51 -1.96
C LYS A 287 11.91 18.38 -2.31
N ASN A 288 11.38 17.22 -2.62
CA ASN A 288 12.12 16.04 -3.09
C ASN A 288 12.33 16.04 -4.63
N ASN A 289 12.30 17.22 -5.28
CA ASN A 289 12.60 17.47 -6.69
C ASN A 289 11.54 17.02 -7.71
N ALA A 290 10.32 16.72 -7.31
CA ALA A 290 9.27 16.44 -8.28
C ALA A 290 8.87 17.71 -9.06
N GLU A 291 8.85 17.58 -10.38
CA GLU A 291 8.36 18.59 -11.33
C GLU A 291 6.90 18.32 -11.73
N GLN A 292 6.49 17.03 -11.69
CA GLN A 292 5.14 16.61 -12.05
C GLN A 292 4.61 15.56 -11.06
N ILE A 293 3.32 15.65 -10.77
CA ILE A 293 2.60 14.65 -9.96
C ILE A 293 1.37 14.17 -10.74
N CYS A 294 1.24 12.85 -10.88
CA CYS A 294 0.10 12.23 -11.55
C CYS A 294 -0.77 11.53 -10.52
N PHE A 295 -2.02 11.96 -10.42
CA PHE A 295 -3.02 11.37 -9.54
C PHE A 295 -3.91 10.38 -10.27
N GLY A 296 -4.15 9.22 -9.63
CA GLY A 296 -5.24 8.30 -9.94
C GLY A 296 -6.17 8.15 -8.77
N MET A 297 -7.47 8.14 -8.99
CA MET A 297 -8.44 7.90 -7.93
C MET A 297 -9.80 7.51 -8.47
N ALA A 298 -10.58 6.80 -7.64
CA ALA A 298 -11.98 6.57 -7.87
C ALA A 298 -12.83 7.84 -7.63
N HIS A 299 -14.15 7.67 -7.56
CA HIS A 299 -15.12 8.77 -7.44
C HIS A 299 -15.11 9.47 -6.06
N ARG A 300 -14.78 8.75 -4.95
CA ARG A 300 -14.90 9.31 -3.59
C ARG A 300 -13.86 10.39 -3.34
N GLY A 301 -14.33 11.60 -3.01
CA GLY A 301 -13.46 12.75 -2.77
C GLY A 301 -13.02 13.48 -4.03
N ARG A 302 -13.29 12.96 -5.23
CA ARG A 302 -12.80 13.52 -6.50
C ARG A 302 -13.23 14.97 -6.71
N LEU A 303 -14.49 15.30 -6.46
CA LEU A 303 -14.97 16.69 -6.58
C LEU A 303 -14.27 17.63 -5.60
N ASN A 304 -13.95 17.13 -4.42
CA ASN A 304 -13.22 17.89 -3.41
C ASN A 304 -11.77 18.14 -3.85
N LEU A 305 -11.12 17.14 -4.42
CA LEU A 305 -9.77 17.26 -4.98
C LEU A 305 -9.76 18.25 -6.16
N LEU A 306 -10.69 18.12 -7.11
CA LEU A 306 -10.81 19.01 -8.28
C LEU A 306 -10.91 20.49 -7.89
N ILE A 307 -11.76 20.81 -6.93
CA ILE A 307 -12.03 22.21 -6.54
C ILE A 307 -10.97 22.73 -5.56
N ASN A 308 -10.69 21.98 -4.49
CA ASN A 308 -9.88 22.51 -3.40
C ASN A 308 -8.37 22.34 -3.63
N VAL A 309 -7.94 21.32 -4.36
CA VAL A 309 -6.51 21.07 -4.59
C VAL A 309 -6.10 21.49 -5.99
N LEU A 310 -6.79 20.99 -7.02
CA LEU A 310 -6.40 21.22 -8.42
C LEU A 310 -6.90 22.56 -8.98
N GLY A 311 -7.83 23.23 -8.31
CA GLY A 311 -8.27 24.58 -8.65
C GLY A 311 -9.22 24.69 -9.82
N LYS A 312 -9.94 23.60 -10.16
CA LYS A 312 -11.07 23.68 -11.08
C LYS A 312 -12.07 24.75 -10.59
N LYS A 313 -12.56 25.58 -11.49
CA LYS A 313 -13.47 26.67 -11.10
C LYS A 313 -14.81 26.08 -10.60
N PRO A 314 -15.38 26.64 -9.53
CA PRO A 314 -16.70 26.22 -9.03
C PRO A 314 -17.79 26.22 -10.09
N LYS A 315 -17.83 27.25 -10.95
CA LYS A 315 -18.79 27.39 -12.04
C LYS A 315 -18.77 26.21 -13.00
N ASP A 316 -17.58 25.72 -13.37
CA ASP A 316 -17.43 24.60 -14.28
C ASP A 316 -18.00 23.31 -13.67
N LEU A 317 -17.75 23.09 -12.37
CA LEU A 317 -18.36 21.97 -11.64
C LEU A 317 -19.89 22.13 -11.51
N PHE A 318 -20.38 23.34 -11.28
CA PHE A 318 -21.84 23.58 -11.15
C PHE A 318 -22.57 23.36 -12.46
N ALA A 319 -21.98 23.73 -13.60
CA ALA A 319 -22.52 23.44 -14.93
C ALA A 319 -22.70 21.92 -15.16
N GLU A 320 -21.76 21.10 -14.65
CA GLU A 320 -21.88 19.64 -14.69
C GLU A 320 -23.03 19.10 -13.80
N PHE A 321 -23.32 19.75 -12.68
CA PHE A 321 -24.49 19.41 -11.84
C PHE A 321 -25.80 19.83 -12.48
N GLU A 322 -25.81 20.91 -13.22
CA GLU A 322 -26.99 21.50 -13.86
C GLU A 322 -27.23 20.91 -15.27
N GLU A 323 -26.37 19.95 -15.71
CA GLU A 323 -26.40 19.31 -17.02
C GLU A 323 -26.41 20.34 -18.17
N ASN A 324 -25.89 21.53 -17.93
CA ASN A 324 -25.70 22.59 -18.89
C ASN A 324 -24.47 22.32 -19.74
N TYR A 325 -24.58 21.32 -20.61
CA TYR A 325 -23.55 20.99 -21.58
C TYR A 325 -23.70 21.92 -22.79
N ASP A 326 -22.66 22.64 -23.11
CA ASP A 326 -22.58 23.33 -24.40
C ASP A 326 -22.42 22.25 -25.49
N LEU A 327 -23.51 21.98 -26.20
CA LEU A 327 -23.59 20.96 -27.26
C LEU A 327 -22.61 21.21 -28.43
N LYS A 328 -21.91 22.32 -28.44
CA LYS A 328 -20.97 22.71 -29.51
C LYS A 328 -19.49 22.40 -29.21
N GLY A 329 -19.14 21.89 -28.03
CA GLY A 329 -17.74 21.63 -27.70
C GLY A 329 -17.57 20.30 -26.99
N SER A 330 -16.63 19.55 -27.40
CA SER A 330 -15.81 18.50 -26.73
C SER A 330 -16.32 17.79 -25.46
N ASN A 331 -17.58 17.89 -25.08
CA ASN A 331 -18.09 17.25 -23.89
C ASN A 331 -18.47 15.81 -24.22
N THR A 332 -17.71 14.84 -23.69
CA THR A 332 -17.85 13.41 -23.98
C THR A 332 -19.13 12.80 -23.41
N GLY A 333 -19.96 13.56 -22.67
CA GLY A 333 -21.14 13.04 -21.99
C GLY A 333 -20.84 12.16 -20.78
N ASP A 334 -19.58 12.12 -20.32
CA ASP A 334 -19.19 11.35 -19.14
C ASP A 334 -19.62 12.06 -17.84
N VAL A 335 -19.74 11.30 -16.76
CA VAL A 335 -20.21 11.81 -15.47
C VAL A 335 -19.14 12.62 -14.75
N LYS A 336 -19.57 13.64 -14.02
CA LYS A 336 -18.68 14.61 -13.32
C LYS A 336 -17.61 14.01 -12.42
N TYR A 337 -17.85 12.85 -11.86
CA TYR A 337 -16.90 12.15 -10.96
C TYR A 337 -15.95 11.19 -11.69
N HIS A 338 -15.92 11.21 -13.02
CA HIS A 338 -14.92 10.53 -13.86
C HIS A 338 -13.91 11.50 -14.48
N LEU A 339 -14.24 12.78 -14.56
CA LEU A 339 -13.46 13.77 -15.28
C LEU A 339 -12.12 14.03 -14.62
N GLY A 340 -11.08 14.14 -15.44
CA GLY A 340 -9.75 14.56 -15.06
C GLY A 340 -9.60 16.07 -15.04
N PHE A 341 -8.44 16.53 -14.58
CA PHE A 341 -8.06 17.94 -14.58
C PHE A 341 -6.56 18.09 -14.37
N SER A 342 -5.95 19.16 -14.86
CA SER A 342 -4.56 19.48 -14.58
C SER A 342 -4.38 20.97 -14.31
N SER A 343 -3.36 21.28 -13.51
CA SER A 343 -3.00 22.65 -13.16
C SER A 343 -1.55 22.70 -12.67
N ASN A 344 -1.03 23.91 -12.45
CA ASN A 344 0.25 24.12 -11.81
C ASN A 344 0.04 24.67 -10.41
N ILE A 345 0.75 24.12 -9.44
CA ILE A 345 0.71 24.54 -8.03
C ILE A 345 2.08 25.11 -7.68
N HIS A 346 2.09 26.31 -7.11
CA HIS A 346 3.30 26.92 -6.59
C HIS A 346 3.62 26.34 -5.20
N THR A 347 4.81 25.79 -5.05
CA THR A 347 5.33 25.23 -3.80
C THR A 347 6.56 26.00 -3.34
N SER A 348 7.07 25.68 -2.16
CA SER A 348 8.31 26.30 -1.66
C SER A 348 9.55 26.00 -2.54
N ASN A 349 9.49 24.97 -3.39
CA ASN A 349 10.57 24.58 -4.31
C ASN A 349 10.29 24.94 -5.78
N GLY A 350 9.24 25.71 -6.05
CA GLY A 350 8.85 26.11 -7.41
C GLY A 350 7.50 25.57 -7.84
N ASP A 351 7.22 25.69 -9.13
CA ASP A 351 5.93 25.23 -9.69
C ASP A 351 5.97 23.73 -10.00
N VAL A 352 4.94 23.01 -9.57
CA VAL A 352 4.73 21.60 -9.86
C VAL A 352 3.50 21.44 -10.72
N HIS A 353 3.61 20.69 -11.82
CA HIS A 353 2.48 20.32 -12.63
C HIS A 353 1.74 19.13 -12.00
N VAL A 354 0.47 19.32 -11.65
CA VAL A 354 -0.38 18.28 -11.08
C VAL A 354 -1.44 17.86 -12.08
N SER A 355 -1.64 16.56 -12.26
CA SER A 355 -2.64 16.03 -13.19
C SER A 355 -3.43 14.90 -12.54
N LEU A 356 -4.76 14.97 -12.59
CA LEU A 356 -5.68 13.93 -12.18
C LEU A 356 -6.20 13.23 -13.43
N MET A 357 -5.92 11.93 -13.55
CA MET A 357 -6.37 11.14 -14.68
C MET A 357 -7.88 10.93 -14.65
N ASN A 358 -8.50 10.85 -15.83
CA ASN A 358 -9.87 10.36 -15.97
C ASN A 358 -9.94 8.92 -15.45
N ASN A 359 -11.07 8.53 -14.87
CA ASN A 359 -11.31 7.16 -14.45
C ASN A 359 -12.69 6.68 -14.90
N PRO A 360 -12.87 5.38 -15.16
CA PRO A 360 -14.19 4.79 -15.36
C PRO A 360 -14.83 4.39 -14.02
N SER A 361 -16.05 3.83 -14.08
CA SER A 361 -16.69 3.24 -12.90
C SER A 361 -16.05 1.93 -12.42
N HIS A 362 -15.16 1.33 -13.21
CA HIS A 362 -14.38 0.16 -12.81
C HIS A 362 -13.31 0.58 -11.83
N LEU A 363 -13.49 0.23 -10.55
CA LEU A 363 -12.59 0.64 -9.47
C LEU A 363 -11.18 0.10 -9.70
N GLU A 364 -10.18 0.94 -9.41
CA GLU A 364 -8.75 0.64 -9.42
C GLU A 364 -8.13 0.42 -10.83
N ILE A 365 -8.93 0.39 -11.90
CA ILE A 365 -8.37 0.21 -13.26
C ILE A 365 -7.52 1.41 -13.71
N VAL A 366 -7.66 2.55 -13.07
CA VAL A 366 -6.85 3.75 -13.33
C VAL A 366 -5.40 3.60 -12.82
N ASP A 367 -5.13 2.67 -11.90
CA ASP A 367 -3.82 2.49 -11.27
C ASP A 367 -2.73 2.20 -12.30
N PRO A 368 -2.81 1.14 -13.12
CA PRO A 368 -1.82 0.89 -14.15
C PRO A 368 -1.77 1.99 -15.22
N VAL A 369 -2.87 2.70 -15.47
CA VAL A 369 -2.92 3.83 -16.41
C VAL A 369 -2.05 4.98 -15.91
N VAL A 370 -2.16 5.32 -14.62
CA VAL A 370 -1.30 6.35 -13.99
C VAL A 370 0.16 5.94 -14.03
N ILE A 371 0.47 4.70 -13.65
CA ILE A 371 1.84 4.18 -13.69
C ILE A 371 2.43 4.26 -15.11
N GLY A 372 1.68 3.84 -16.12
CA GLY A 372 2.08 3.95 -17.52
C GLY A 372 2.29 5.40 -17.98
N SER A 373 1.40 6.31 -17.57
CA SER A 373 1.55 7.75 -17.85
C SER A 373 2.79 8.35 -17.18
N VAL A 374 3.05 8.01 -15.92
CA VAL A 374 4.25 8.45 -15.19
C VAL A 374 5.50 7.94 -15.89
N ARG A 375 5.55 6.66 -16.25
CA ARG A 375 6.69 6.07 -16.95
C ARG A 375 6.97 6.78 -18.28
N ALA A 376 5.95 7.03 -19.10
CA ALA A 376 6.10 7.73 -20.35
C ALA A 376 6.61 9.17 -20.18
N ARG A 377 6.18 9.86 -19.11
CA ARG A 377 6.67 11.21 -18.79
C ARG A 377 8.12 11.18 -18.30
N GLN A 378 8.50 10.23 -17.45
CA GLN A 378 9.87 10.01 -16.99
C GLN A 378 10.81 9.76 -18.18
N ASP A 379 10.41 8.89 -19.11
CA ASP A 379 11.20 8.59 -20.31
C ASP A 379 11.38 9.84 -21.20
N ARG A 380 10.33 10.66 -21.41
CA ARG A 380 10.42 11.93 -22.15
C ARG A 380 11.33 12.96 -21.48
N LEU A 381 11.31 13.03 -20.15
CA LEU A 381 12.16 13.94 -19.37
C LEU A 381 13.58 13.39 -19.15
N ASN A 382 13.89 12.19 -19.66
CA ASN A 382 15.11 11.47 -19.35
C ASN A 382 15.38 11.38 -17.83
N ASP A 383 14.30 11.18 -17.06
CA ASP A 383 14.31 11.08 -15.60
C ASP A 383 14.77 9.68 -15.16
N LYS A 384 16.08 9.46 -15.18
CA LYS A 384 16.70 8.18 -14.82
C LYS A 384 16.56 7.87 -13.32
N GLU A 385 16.55 8.91 -12.50
CA GLU A 385 16.42 8.81 -11.03
C GLU A 385 14.97 8.61 -10.60
N ARG A 386 14.00 8.78 -11.51
CA ARG A 386 12.57 8.60 -11.28
C ARG A 386 12.04 9.41 -10.09
N ASN A 387 12.51 10.63 -9.96
CA ASN A 387 12.10 11.57 -8.92
C ASN A 387 11.35 12.81 -9.45
N LYS A 388 11.46 13.10 -10.75
CA LYS A 388 10.81 14.29 -11.36
C LYS A 388 9.31 14.09 -11.59
N VAL A 389 8.88 12.85 -11.88
CA VAL A 389 7.47 12.53 -12.10
C VAL A 389 7.04 11.46 -11.12
N VAL A 390 6.08 11.79 -10.24
CA VAL A 390 5.69 10.96 -9.10
C VAL A 390 4.22 10.56 -9.20
N PRO A 391 3.89 9.25 -9.09
CA PRO A 391 2.51 8.79 -9.00
C PRO A 391 1.98 8.86 -7.56
N ILE A 392 0.73 9.32 -7.42
CA ILE A 392 -0.05 9.23 -6.19
C ILE A 392 -1.38 8.57 -6.53
N LEU A 393 -1.66 7.42 -5.93
CA LEU A 393 -2.90 6.68 -6.12
C LEU A 393 -3.77 6.76 -4.87
N ILE A 394 -5.05 7.11 -5.03
CA ILE A 394 -6.00 7.28 -3.94
C ILE A 394 -7.10 6.23 -4.09
N HIS A 395 -7.18 5.33 -3.14
CA HIS A 395 -8.01 4.12 -3.15
C HIS A 395 -9.15 4.17 -2.14
N GLY A 396 -10.16 3.33 -2.33
CA GLY A 396 -11.06 2.92 -1.27
C GLY A 396 -10.53 1.66 -0.58
N ASP A 397 -10.82 1.48 0.70
CA ASP A 397 -10.35 0.33 1.49
C ASP A 397 -10.83 -1.02 0.95
N ALA A 398 -12.09 -1.11 0.57
CA ALA A 398 -12.66 -2.35 0.03
C ALA A 398 -12.15 -2.67 -1.38
N SER A 399 -11.98 -1.68 -2.24
CA SER A 399 -11.47 -1.88 -3.59
C SER A 399 -9.98 -2.18 -3.60
N PHE A 400 -9.19 -1.52 -2.77
CA PHE A 400 -7.76 -1.80 -2.63
C PHE A 400 -7.50 -3.26 -2.27
N SER A 401 -8.22 -3.80 -1.28
CA SER A 401 -8.04 -5.20 -0.87
C SER A 401 -8.70 -6.21 -1.80
N GLY A 402 -9.72 -5.81 -2.58
CA GLY A 402 -10.59 -6.75 -3.30
C GLY A 402 -10.43 -6.78 -4.82
N GLN A 403 -9.84 -5.74 -5.43
CA GLN A 403 -9.67 -5.69 -6.88
C GLN A 403 -8.31 -6.27 -7.29
N GLY A 404 -8.31 -7.34 -8.09
CA GLY A 404 -7.09 -8.03 -8.54
C GLY A 404 -6.09 -7.12 -9.25
N VAL A 405 -6.55 -6.11 -9.99
CA VAL A 405 -5.70 -5.14 -10.69
C VAL A 405 -4.76 -4.37 -9.76
N VAL A 406 -5.15 -4.15 -8.50
CA VAL A 406 -4.26 -3.56 -7.49
C VAL A 406 -3.06 -4.46 -7.22
N MET A 407 -3.32 -5.76 -6.99
CA MET A 407 -2.26 -6.74 -6.74
C MET A 407 -1.33 -6.88 -7.95
N GLU A 408 -1.88 -6.86 -9.17
CA GLU A 408 -1.10 -6.90 -10.41
C GLU A 408 -0.24 -5.63 -10.55
N THR A 409 -0.79 -4.45 -10.26
CA THR A 409 -0.05 -3.18 -10.29
C THR A 409 1.09 -3.18 -9.26
N LEU A 410 0.82 -3.63 -8.04
CA LEU A 410 1.83 -3.76 -6.99
C LEU A 410 2.95 -4.73 -7.42
N GLN A 411 2.62 -5.87 -8.05
CA GLN A 411 3.64 -6.81 -8.55
C GLN A 411 4.51 -6.24 -9.67
N MET A 412 4.01 -5.27 -10.44
CA MET A 412 4.78 -4.59 -11.48
C MET A 412 5.72 -3.51 -10.92
N SER A 413 5.46 -2.98 -9.71
CA SER A 413 6.07 -1.75 -9.19
C SER A 413 7.59 -1.75 -9.14
N GLN A 414 8.22 -2.89 -8.84
CA GLN A 414 9.68 -3.06 -8.77
C GLN A 414 10.28 -3.76 -10.00
N THR A 415 9.45 -4.06 -11.01
CA THR A 415 9.96 -4.71 -12.21
C THR A 415 10.69 -3.71 -13.11
N ARG A 416 11.73 -4.17 -13.80
CA ARG A 416 12.59 -3.30 -14.63
C ARG A 416 11.83 -2.55 -15.72
N GLY A 417 10.84 -3.19 -16.35
CA GLY A 417 10.06 -2.61 -17.45
C GLY A 417 9.00 -1.58 -16.99
N TYR A 418 8.46 -1.74 -15.79
CA TYR A 418 7.29 -0.97 -15.33
C TYR A 418 7.57 -0.04 -14.14
N GLY A 419 8.68 -0.26 -13.43
CA GLY A 419 9.01 0.52 -12.24
C GLY A 419 9.10 2.03 -12.52
N VAL A 420 8.51 2.84 -11.64
CA VAL A 420 8.45 4.31 -11.72
C VAL A 420 9.12 5.02 -10.54
N GLY A 421 9.91 4.28 -9.76
CA GLY A 421 10.57 4.82 -8.57
C GLY A 421 9.62 4.96 -7.39
N GLY A 422 8.66 4.04 -7.26
CA GLY A 422 7.71 3.97 -6.16
C GLY A 422 6.47 4.85 -6.34
N THR A 423 5.37 4.36 -5.80
CA THR A 423 4.06 5.01 -5.77
C THR A 423 3.67 5.33 -4.34
N ILE A 424 3.08 6.49 -4.10
CA ILE A 424 2.45 6.82 -2.82
C ILE A 424 0.98 6.42 -2.92
N HIS A 425 0.59 5.38 -2.17
CA HIS A 425 -0.79 4.91 -2.08
C HIS A 425 -1.48 5.54 -0.88
N VAL A 426 -2.64 6.15 -1.09
CA VAL A 426 -3.46 6.74 -0.03
C VAL A 426 -4.80 6.03 0.01
N ILE A 427 -5.09 5.34 1.10
CA ILE A 427 -6.34 4.62 1.27
C ILE A 427 -7.35 5.50 2.03
N ILE A 428 -8.46 5.86 1.41
CA ILE A 428 -9.60 6.47 2.10
C ILE A 428 -10.37 5.33 2.79
N ASN A 429 -9.89 4.96 3.97
CA ASN A 429 -10.45 3.86 4.75
C ASN A 429 -11.63 4.34 5.59
N ASN A 430 -12.81 4.31 5.04
CA ASN A 430 -14.02 4.69 5.76
C ASN A 430 -14.72 3.52 6.48
N GLN A 431 -14.06 2.38 6.58
CA GLN A 431 -14.43 1.18 7.32
C GLN A 431 -15.74 0.52 6.84
N ILE A 432 -16.17 0.83 5.60
CA ILE A 432 -17.37 0.24 5.02
C ILE A 432 -17.25 0.13 3.49
N GLY A 433 -17.35 -1.08 2.97
CA GLY A 433 -17.45 -1.34 1.53
C GLY A 433 -18.91 -1.51 1.12
N PHE A 434 -19.49 -0.55 0.37
CA PHE A 434 -20.91 -0.52 0.07
C PHE A 434 -21.78 -0.58 1.35
N THR A 435 -22.26 -1.77 1.71
CA THR A 435 -23.07 -2.06 2.92
C THR A 435 -22.42 -3.08 3.86
N THR A 436 -21.17 -3.47 3.61
CA THR A 436 -20.42 -4.40 4.45
C THR A 436 -19.43 -3.63 5.32
N HIS A 437 -19.61 -3.65 6.64
CA HIS A 437 -18.77 -2.93 7.60
C HIS A 437 -18.09 -3.82 8.64
N ASN A 438 -18.60 -5.05 8.85
CA ASN A 438 -17.98 -5.97 9.78
C ASN A 438 -16.68 -6.54 9.17
N PRO A 439 -15.50 -6.36 9.80
CA PRO A 439 -14.24 -6.87 9.26
C PRO A 439 -14.24 -8.37 8.97
N LYS A 440 -14.96 -9.17 9.76
CA LYS A 440 -15.06 -10.63 9.57
C LYS A 440 -15.84 -11.03 8.31
N ASP A 441 -16.70 -10.15 7.81
CA ASP A 441 -17.48 -10.37 6.59
C ASP A 441 -16.83 -9.71 5.37
N SER A 442 -15.84 -8.84 5.60
CA SER A 442 -15.21 -8.02 4.55
C SER A 442 -13.96 -8.63 3.97
N ARG A 443 -13.09 -9.23 4.80
CA ARG A 443 -11.79 -9.75 4.38
C ARG A 443 -11.20 -10.73 5.39
N SER A 444 -10.23 -11.51 4.92
CA SER A 444 -9.51 -12.49 5.77
C SER A 444 -8.39 -11.87 6.58
N THR A 445 -7.90 -10.68 6.17
CA THR A 445 -6.77 -9.99 6.80
C THR A 445 -7.24 -8.97 7.83
N ARG A 446 -6.33 -8.55 8.72
CA ARG A 446 -6.60 -7.52 9.73
C ARG A 446 -6.92 -6.17 9.08
N TYR A 447 -6.08 -5.74 8.15
CA TYR A 447 -6.22 -4.48 7.44
C TYR A 447 -6.47 -4.69 5.95
N SER A 448 -7.13 -3.74 5.32
CA SER A 448 -7.30 -3.72 3.86
C SER A 448 -5.96 -3.57 3.12
N THR A 449 -4.98 -3.02 3.81
CA THR A 449 -3.64 -2.73 3.31
C THR A 449 -2.67 -3.91 3.38
N ASP A 450 -3.06 -5.03 4.00
CA ASP A 450 -2.19 -6.20 4.17
C ASP A 450 -1.65 -6.77 2.85
N ILE A 451 -2.34 -6.52 1.72
CA ILE A 451 -1.88 -6.92 0.39
C ILE A 451 -0.58 -6.21 -0.03
N ALA A 452 -0.27 -5.04 0.52
CA ALA A 452 0.98 -4.34 0.21
C ALA A 452 2.22 -5.00 0.83
N LYS A 453 2.02 -5.89 1.81
CA LYS A 453 3.11 -6.62 2.47
C LYS A 453 3.84 -7.60 1.55
N PHE A 454 3.19 -8.09 0.48
CA PHE A 454 3.86 -9.03 -0.43
C PHE A 454 4.92 -8.37 -1.34
N ILE A 455 4.90 -7.04 -1.46
CA ILE A 455 5.98 -6.26 -2.10
C ILE A 455 6.88 -5.57 -1.07
N GLU A 456 6.71 -5.89 0.20
CA GLU A 456 7.46 -5.31 1.32
C GLU A 456 7.30 -3.78 1.44
N ALA A 457 6.17 -3.22 1.01
CA ALA A 457 5.89 -1.79 1.18
C ALA A 457 5.54 -1.48 2.65
N PRO A 458 6.11 -0.42 3.25
CA PRO A 458 5.70 0.03 4.57
C PRO A 458 4.27 0.55 4.54
N ILE A 459 3.53 0.32 5.63
CA ILE A 459 2.15 0.74 5.77
C ILE A 459 2.04 1.65 6.99
N PHE A 460 1.52 2.85 6.78
CA PHE A 460 1.37 3.88 7.79
C PHE A 460 -0.12 4.14 8.02
N HIS A 461 -0.67 3.62 9.11
CA HIS A 461 -2.04 3.85 9.52
C HIS A 461 -2.15 5.15 10.31
N VAL A 462 -3.15 5.94 10.03
CA VAL A 462 -3.40 7.19 10.73
C VAL A 462 -4.90 7.43 10.96
N ASN A 463 -5.24 7.86 12.17
CA ASN A 463 -6.60 8.29 12.50
C ASN A 463 -6.91 9.61 11.78
N ALA A 464 -7.94 9.63 10.94
CA ALA A 464 -8.34 10.80 10.16
C ALA A 464 -8.81 11.99 11.03
N ASP A 465 -9.17 11.76 12.29
CA ASP A 465 -9.52 12.81 13.24
C ASP A 465 -8.32 13.50 13.90
N ASP A 466 -7.10 13.05 13.61
CA ASP A 466 -5.85 13.72 14.01
C ASP A 466 -5.12 14.29 12.78
N PRO A 467 -5.50 15.48 12.31
CA PRO A 467 -4.96 16.05 11.09
C PRO A 467 -3.47 16.42 11.21
N GLU A 468 -2.94 16.65 12.43
CA GLU A 468 -1.52 16.89 12.64
C GLU A 468 -0.71 15.61 12.41
N ALA A 469 -1.18 14.48 12.92
CA ALA A 469 -0.59 13.17 12.66
C ALA A 469 -0.66 12.81 11.15
N VAL A 470 -1.75 13.19 10.47
CA VAL A 470 -1.91 13.00 9.02
C VAL A 470 -0.84 13.78 8.25
N ILE A 471 -0.57 15.03 8.61
CA ILE A 471 0.49 15.83 7.98
C ILE A 471 1.87 15.20 8.18
N TYR A 472 2.17 14.76 9.41
CA TYR A 472 3.44 14.12 9.72
C TYR A 472 3.68 12.87 8.87
N ILE A 473 2.67 11.98 8.81
CA ILE A 473 2.81 10.72 8.07
C ILE A 473 2.91 10.93 6.55
N SER A 474 2.30 12.02 6.04
CA SER A 474 2.42 12.40 4.63
C SER A 474 3.86 12.80 4.27
N LYS A 475 4.51 13.56 5.15
CA LYS A 475 5.93 13.92 4.98
C LYS A 475 6.82 12.66 5.03
N LEU A 476 6.61 11.80 6.02
CA LEU A 476 7.39 10.56 6.18
C LEU A 476 7.24 9.62 4.96
N ALA A 477 6.02 9.47 4.44
CA ALA A 477 5.77 8.63 3.26
C ALA A 477 6.44 9.18 1.99
N SER A 478 6.37 10.50 1.78
CA SER A 478 7.07 11.14 0.66
C SER A 478 8.58 10.96 0.75
N ASP A 479 9.16 11.15 1.93
CA ASP A 479 10.59 11.00 2.17
C ASP A 479 11.05 9.53 2.01
N TYR A 480 10.24 8.57 2.46
CA TYR A 480 10.53 7.14 2.24
C TYR A 480 10.56 6.79 0.75
N ARG A 481 9.55 7.21 0.00
CA ARG A 481 9.50 6.99 -1.46
C ARG A 481 10.72 7.60 -2.15
N GLU A 482 11.12 8.79 -1.73
CA GLU A 482 12.29 9.47 -2.28
C GLU A 482 13.59 8.74 -1.95
N GLU A 483 13.78 8.28 -0.73
CA GLU A 483 15.00 7.59 -0.31
C GLU A 483 15.15 6.22 -0.98
N PHE A 484 14.07 5.43 -1.03
CA PHE A 484 14.16 4.02 -1.45
C PHE A 484 13.62 3.73 -2.84
N ARG A 485 12.96 4.69 -3.48
CA ARG A 485 12.31 4.49 -4.80
C ARG A 485 11.34 3.30 -4.81
N LYS A 486 10.64 3.09 -3.71
CA LYS A 486 9.67 2.01 -3.48
C LYS A 486 8.30 2.55 -3.12
N ASP A 487 7.30 1.70 -3.27
CA ASP A 487 5.93 2.01 -2.90
C ASP A 487 5.79 2.17 -1.38
N VAL A 488 4.88 3.04 -0.97
CA VAL A 488 4.51 3.29 0.42
C VAL A 488 3.00 3.48 0.53
N VAL A 489 2.41 3.00 1.61
CA VAL A 489 0.96 3.05 1.82
C VAL A 489 0.62 3.91 3.03
N ILE A 490 -0.28 4.88 2.84
CA ILE A 490 -0.92 5.66 3.91
C ILE A 490 -2.36 5.18 4.04
N ASP A 491 -2.72 4.59 5.18
CA ASP A 491 -4.08 4.17 5.49
C ASP A 491 -4.77 5.25 6.34
N LEU A 492 -5.54 6.12 5.69
CA LEU A 492 -6.29 7.20 6.33
C LEU A 492 -7.60 6.64 6.87
N ILE A 493 -7.60 6.24 8.14
CA ILE A 493 -8.74 5.57 8.79
C ILE A 493 -9.72 6.61 9.35
N GLY A 494 -10.87 6.68 8.74
CA GLY A 494 -11.97 7.56 9.12
C GLY A 494 -13.31 6.83 9.12
N TYR A 495 -14.34 7.51 8.66
CA TYR A 495 -15.69 6.96 8.53
C TYR A 495 -16.43 7.65 7.36
N ARG A 496 -17.55 7.08 6.97
CA ARG A 496 -18.43 7.64 5.93
C ARG A 496 -19.68 8.21 6.56
N ARG A 497 -19.85 9.53 6.54
CA ARG A 497 -20.97 10.21 7.23
C ARG A 497 -22.30 10.04 6.52
N SER A 498 -22.32 9.97 5.20
CA SER A 498 -23.50 9.75 4.35
C SER A 498 -23.54 8.30 3.83
N GLY A 499 -24.54 7.92 3.04
CA GLY A 499 -24.58 6.64 2.34
C GLY A 499 -23.43 6.42 1.36
N HIS A 500 -23.49 5.34 0.58
CA HIS A 500 -22.51 5.14 -0.50
C HIS A 500 -22.55 6.33 -1.47
N ASN A 501 -23.73 6.80 -1.78
CA ASN A 501 -23.97 8.11 -2.37
C ASN A 501 -24.96 8.91 -1.47
N GLU A 502 -25.16 10.18 -1.75
CA GLU A 502 -25.92 11.07 -0.88
C GLU A 502 -27.44 10.86 -0.93
N ALA A 503 -27.93 10.05 -1.86
CA ALA A 503 -29.34 9.66 -1.93
C ALA A 503 -29.66 8.43 -1.05
N ASP A 504 -28.65 7.67 -0.62
CA ASP A 504 -28.82 6.47 0.19
C ASP A 504 -29.04 6.83 1.68
N ASP A 505 -29.95 6.13 2.36
CA ASP A 505 -30.05 6.16 3.83
C ASP A 505 -29.30 4.95 4.44
N PRO A 506 -28.08 5.16 4.92
CA PRO A 506 -27.27 4.08 5.48
C PRO A 506 -27.74 3.62 6.87
N SER A 507 -28.65 4.35 7.51
CA SER A 507 -29.21 3.96 8.81
C SER A 507 -30.04 2.67 8.71
N SER A 508 -30.58 2.38 7.52
CA SER A 508 -31.37 1.17 7.26
C SER A 508 -30.54 -0.09 7.27
N THR A 509 -29.28 -0.02 6.82
CA THR A 509 -28.38 -1.19 6.71
C THR A 509 -27.36 -1.27 7.86
N GLN A 510 -26.89 -0.12 8.39
CA GLN A 510 -25.91 -0.05 9.48
C GLN A 510 -26.40 0.86 10.63
N PRO A 511 -27.47 0.53 11.33
CA PRO A 511 -28.08 1.42 12.34
C PRO A 511 -27.14 1.73 13.50
N VAL A 512 -26.37 0.76 13.99
CA VAL A 512 -25.44 0.94 15.12
C VAL A 512 -24.30 1.87 14.75
N MET A 513 -23.67 1.64 13.60
CA MET A 513 -22.56 2.47 13.10
C MET A 513 -23.03 3.92 12.89
N TYR A 514 -24.14 4.12 12.20
CA TYR A 514 -24.64 5.46 11.89
C TYR A 514 -25.23 6.20 13.10
N LYS A 515 -25.68 5.48 14.13
CA LYS A 515 -26.01 6.10 15.42
C LYS A 515 -24.75 6.73 16.05
N LYS A 516 -23.61 6.04 16.03
CA LYS A 516 -22.33 6.60 16.50
C LYS A 516 -21.88 7.76 15.63
N ILE A 517 -21.92 7.63 14.30
CA ILE A 517 -21.51 8.68 13.35
C ILE A 517 -22.31 9.97 13.54
N LYS A 518 -23.63 9.88 13.80
CA LYS A 518 -24.48 11.06 14.06
C LYS A 518 -24.07 11.81 15.32
N GLN A 519 -23.57 11.10 16.33
CA GLN A 519 -23.11 11.69 17.61
C GLN A 519 -21.66 12.15 17.56
N HIS A 520 -20.87 11.62 16.63
CA HIS A 520 -19.45 11.92 16.51
C HIS A 520 -19.22 13.31 15.92
N PRO A 521 -18.39 14.18 16.56
CA PRO A 521 -18.04 15.47 16.00
C PRO A 521 -17.27 15.31 14.68
N SER A 522 -17.37 16.28 13.77
CA SER A 522 -16.49 16.28 12.60
C SER A 522 -15.07 16.69 13.02
N VAL A 523 -14.06 16.22 12.28
CA VAL A 523 -12.65 16.59 12.48
C VAL A 523 -12.48 18.12 12.51
N LEU A 524 -13.15 18.85 11.62
CA LEU A 524 -13.14 20.32 11.62
C LEU A 524 -13.60 20.89 12.95
N LYS A 525 -14.68 20.35 13.54
CA LYS A 525 -15.18 20.84 14.85
C LYS A 525 -14.17 20.56 15.96
N SER A 526 -13.68 19.33 16.04
CA SER A 526 -12.74 18.91 17.08
C SER A 526 -11.43 19.69 16.99
N TYR A 527 -10.92 19.87 15.77
CA TYR A 527 -9.67 20.59 15.53
C TYR A 527 -9.82 22.10 15.82
N LYS A 528 -10.91 22.72 15.37
CA LYS A 528 -11.23 24.11 15.72
C LYS A 528 -11.27 24.30 17.25
N ASP A 529 -12.00 23.43 17.96
CA ASP A 529 -12.15 23.55 19.41
C ASP A 529 -10.79 23.40 20.12
N LYS A 530 -9.90 22.49 19.64
CA LYS A 530 -8.51 22.34 20.11
C LYS A 530 -7.70 23.62 19.91
N LEU A 531 -7.74 24.23 18.70
CA LEU A 531 -6.95 25.43 18.41
C LEU A 531 -7.43 26.65 19.21
N ILE A 532 -8.74 26.81 19.39
CA ILE A 532 -9.29 27.89 20.24
C ILE A 532 -8.87 27.69 21.70
N GLN A 533 -8.94 26.46 22.22
CA GLN A 533 -8.50 26.15 23.59
C GLN A 533 -7.01 26.45 23.81
N ASN A 534 -6.19 26.23 22.80
CA ASN A 534 -4.74 26.48 22.85
C ASN A 534 -4.38 27.95 22.52
N ASN A 535 -5.34 28.81 22.20
CA ASN A 535 -5.15 30.18 21.73
C ASN A 535 -4.34 30.29 20.42
N ASP A 536 -4.36 29.24 19.57
CA ASP A 536 -3.76 29.28 18.23
C ASP A 536 -4.65 30.07 17.24
N VAL A 537 -5.97 30.14 17.48
CA VAL A 537 -6.98 30.80 16.62
C VAL A 537 -8.14 31.31 17.49
N THR A 538 -8.71 32.45 17.13
CA THR A 538 -9.96 32.98 17.75
C THR A 538 -11.20 32.49 17.01
N LEU A 539 -12.37 32.64 17.65
CA LEU A 539 -13.64 32.28 17.00
C LEU A 539 -13.94 33.21 15.82
N GLU A 540 -13.61 34.49 15.96
CA GLU A 540 -13.77 35.51 14.92
C GLU A 540 -12.98 35.20 13.68
N GLU A 541 -11.69 34.84 13.83
CA GLU A 541 -10.81 34.41 12.72
C GLU A 541 -11.35 33.16 12.03
N PHE A 542 -11.79 32.16 12.80
CA PHE A 542 -12.40 30.96 12.24
C PHE A 542 -13.65 31.29 11.39
N ASP A 543 -14.54 32.15 11.88
CA ASP A 543 -15.74 32.54 11.14
C ASP A 543 -15.41 33.38 9.91
N GLU A 544 -14.34 34.19 9.96
CA GLU A 544 -13.83 34.92 8.81
C GLU A 544 -13.28 33.97 7.72
N PHE A 545 -12.47 32.97 8.07
CA PHE A 545 -11.98 31.97 7.13
C PHE A 545 -13.13 31.24 6.43
N LYS A 546 -14.16 30.86 7.17
CA LYS A 546 -15.34 30.19 6.64
C LYS A 546 -16.15 31.09 5.70
N LYS A 547 -16.35 32.37 6.07
CA LYS A 547 -17.02 33.36 5.20
C LYS A 547 -16.24 33.63 3.93
N SER A 548 -14.92 33.77 4.04
CA SER A 548 -14.01 33.99 2.90
C SER A 548 -14.07 32.83 1.92
N TYR A 549 -14.00 31.57 2.40
CA TYR A 549 -14.12 30.38 1.56
C TYR A 549 -15.47 30.36 0.81
N ARG A 550 -16.56 30.55 1.53
CA ARG A 550 -17.90 30.57 0.94
C ARG A 550 -18.05 31.67 -0.12
N SER A 551 -17.60 32.88 0.18
CA SER A 551 -17.62 33.99 -0.77
C SER A 551 -16.80 33.72 -2.02
N SER A 552 -15.68 32.98 -1.90
CA SER A 552 -14.87 32.60 -3.04
C SER A 552 -15.59 31.62 -3.97
N ILE A 553 -16.26 30.60 -3.40
CA ILE A 553 -17.10 29.65 -4.16
C ILE A 553 -18.25 30.39 -4.88
N GLU A 554 -18.96 31.28 -4.18
CA GLU A 554 -20.08 32.04 -4.74
C GLU A 554 -19.68 33.02 -5.84
N LYS A 555 -18.45 33.55 -5.78
CA LYS A 555 -17.87 34.47 -6.78
C LYS A 555 -17.07 33.75 -7.87
N ASP A 556 -17.19 32.46 -8.00
CA ASP A 556 -16.46 31.63 -8.97
C ASP A 556 -14.93 31.81 -8.93
N LYS A 557 -14.37 32.06 -7.76
CA LYS A 557 -12.93 32.14 -7.58
C LYS A 557 -12.38 30.75 -7.29
N SER A 558 -11.24 30.40 -7.88
CA SER A 558 -10.52 29.21 -7.46
C SER A 558 -10.17 29.29 -5.97
N VAL A 559 -10.32 28.17 -5.29
CA VAL A 559 -10.06 28.02 -3.84
C VAL A 559 -8.92 27.08 -3.53
N ALA A 560 -8.24 26.58 -4.56
CA ALA A 560 -7.01 25.82 -4.39
C ALA A 560 -5.92 26.67 -3.76
N HIS A 561 -5.06 26.01 -2.98
CA HIS A 561 -3.93 26.67 -2.36
C HIS A 561 -2.82 26.87 -3.39
N ASN A 562 -2.32 28.12 -3.52
CA ASN A 562 -1.15 28.46 -4.33
C ASN A 562 -1.22 28.05 -5.83
N LEU A 563 -2.38 28.24 -6.45
CA LEU A 563 -2.50 27.99 -7.90
C LEU A 563 -1.58 28.92 -8.68
N SER A 564 -0.71 28.36 -9.50
CA SER A 564 0.18 29.09 -10.41
C SER A 564 -0.47 29.27 -11.78
N LYS A 565 -0.06 30.31 -12.51
CA LYS A 565 -0.47 30.43 -13.91
C LYS A 565 0.27 29.38 -14.74
N ILE A 566 -0.49 28.69 -15.59
CA ILE A 566 0.11 27.78 -16.57
C ILE A 566 1.00 28.63 -17.48
N LYS A 567 2.30 28.39 -17.44
CA LYS A 567 3.19 28.87 -18.49
C LYS A 567 3.01 27.93 -19.68
N ASN A 568 2.89 28.48 -20.89
CA ASN A 568 2.90 27.69 -22.13
C ASN A 568 4.33 27.15 -22.32
N ASP A 569 4.67 26.09 -21.65
CA ASP A 569 5.98 25.48 -21.71
C ASP A 569 5.90 24.06 -22.28
N ASP A 570 7.03 23.52 -22.67
CA ASP A 570 7.35 22.26 -23.35
C ASP A 570 6.71 20.96 -22.77
N LEU A 571 5.88 21.10 -21.73
CA LEU A 571 5.12 19.99 -21.11
C LEU A 571 3.88 19.59 -21.92
N TRP A 572 3.50 20.40 -22.92
CA TRP A 572 2.31 20.17 -23.71
C TRP A 572 2.64 19.34 -24.95
N PHE A 573 1.98 18.19 -25.07
CA PHE A 573 1.80 17.57 -26.36
C PHE A 573 0.85 18.46 -27.15
N GLU A 574 1.20 18.85 -28.38
CA GLU A 574 0.31 19.66 -29.23
C GLU A 574 -0.92 18.87 -29.66
N TRP A 575 -1.91 18.84 -28.77
CA TRP A 575 -3.19 18.23 -29.07
C TRP A 575 -3.99 18.96 -30.15
N ASN A 576 -3.65 20.23 -30.44
CA ASN A 576 -4.36 21.06 -31.41
C ASN A 576 -4.46 20.42 -32.79
N GLN A 577 -3.46 19.65 -33.19
CA GLN A 577 -3.48 18.91 -34.45
C GLN A 577 -4.47 17.73 -34.49
N TYR A 578 -5.01 17.31 -33.35
CA TYR A 578 -5.94 16.18 -33.18
C TYR A 578 -7.33 16.65 -32.73
N ILE A 579 -7.53 17.95 -32.47
CA ILE A 579 -8.80 18.52 -32.08
C ILE A 579 -9.61 18.82 -33.34
N ASP A 580 -10.93 18.72 -33.26
CA ASP A 580 -11.89 19.03 -34.32
C ASP A 580 -11.83 18.12 -35.59
N ALA A 581 -11.21 16.95 -35.47
CA ALA A 581 -11.35 15.94 -36.52
C ALA A 581 -12.75 15.30 -36.44
N GLU A 582 -13.46 15.21 -37.60
CA GLU A 582 -14.71 14.46 -37.67
C GLU A 582 -14.44 13.00 -37.27
N TRP A 583 -15.30 12.43 -36.41
CA TRP A 583 -15.10 11.10 -35.84
C TRP A 583 -15.14 9.97 -36.89
N ASP A 584 -15.75 10.21 -38.05
CA ASP A 584 -15.88 9.28 -39.20
C ASP A 584 -14.81 9.52 -40.28
N LYS A 585 -13.87 10.46 -40.04
CA LYS A 585 -12.77 10.74 -40.95
C LYS A 585 -11.91 9.48 -41.15
N LYS A 586 -11.84 9.01 -42.40
CA LYS A 586 -10.94 7.91 -42.75
C LYS A 586 -9.49 8.32 -42.50
N THR A 587 -8.83 7.61 -41.64
CA THR A 587 -7.41 7.79 -41.31
C THR A 587 -6.60 6.69 -41.96
N ASP A 588 -5.53 7.05 -42.65
CA ASP A 588 -4.55 6.08 -43.13
C ASP A 588 -3.76 5.55 -41.93
N THR A 589 -3.95 4.27 -41.64
CA THR A 589 -3.28 3.56 -40.54
C THR A 589 -2.06 2.73 -41.00
N THR A 590 -1.63 2.91 -42.29
CA THR A 590 -0.47 2.20 -42.81
C THR A 590 0.81 2.75 -42.15
N VAL A 591 1.70 1.83 -41.77
CA VAL A 591 3.02 2.14 -41.21
C VAL A 591 4.08 1.68 -42.22
N LYS A 592 5.06 2.53 -42.49
CA LYS A 592 6.18 2.15 -43.38
C LYS A 592 7.01 1.03 -42.76
N GLN A 593 7.41 0.07 -43.58
CA GLN A 593 8.20 -1.08 -43.13
C GLN A 593 9.48 -0.66 -42.40
N ASP A 594 10.17 0.38 -42.87
CA ASP A 594 11.38 0.88 -42.25
C ASP A 594 11.14 1.39 -40.83
N GLN A 595 10.00 2.06 -40.58
CA GLN A 595 9.59 2.51 -39.26
C GLN A 595 9.32 1.34 -38.32
N LEU A 596 8.64 0.27 -38.82
CA LEU A 596 8.42 -0.93 -38.01
C LEU A 596 9.73 -1.64 -37.64
N ILE A 597 10.73 -1.61 -38.53
CA ILE A 597 12.06 -2.18 -38.27
C ILE A 597 12.81 -1.36 -37.23
N ASP A 598 12.71 -0.04 -37.29
CA ASP A 598 13.37 0.85 -36.34
C ASP A 598 12.71 0.80 -34.94
N ASP A 599 11.39 0.69 -34.87
CA ASP A 599 10.66 0.50 -33.61
C ASP A 599 10.92 -0.87 -32.95
N ALA A 600 11.32 -1.87 -33.74
CA ALA A 600 11.65 -3.22 -33.26
C ALA A 600 13.11 -3.37 -32.77
N ARG A 601 13.98 -2.41 -33.05
CA ARG A 601 15.39 -2.35 -32.59
C ARG A 601 15.52 -1.62 -31.25
#